data_4f4ba5f3ce5978fc5a98e5d64dbc1c53
#
_entry.id   4f4ba5f3ce5978fc5a98e5d64dbc1c53
#
_cell.length_a   1.000
_cell.length_b   1.000
_cell.length_c   1.000
_cell.angle_alpha   90.00
_cell.angle_beta   90.00
_cell.angle_gamma   90.00
#
_symmetry.space_group_name_H-M   'P 1'
#
loop_
_entity.id
_entity.type
_entity.pdbx_description
1 polymer ?
#
loop_
_entity_poly.entity_id
_entity_poly.type
_entity_poly.pdbx_seq_one_letter_code
_entity_poly.pdbx_strand_id
1 'polypeptide(L)'
;RIMSRYGDTPEGMVESCMEFLRICVDENFTDVVISIKASNTVVMVKTVRLLVAVMEKEGMAFPLHLGVTEAGDGEDGRIKSALGIGALLADGLGDTIRVSLSEAPEAEIPVARKLVDYILLRRNHPYIPGLEAPGFNYLSPERRKTRAVRNIGGEHVPVVIADRMDGKTEVNPQFTPDYIYAGRALPEQREEGVDYILDADVWTGEAGTWPAYNHQQLPLMGGCNAELKFLFMPYMAQTDEVIACLKQHPEVVVVSQSNHPNRLGEHRALVHQLMTEGLQNPVVFFQHYAEDDAEDLQIKAAADMGALIFDGLCDGIFLFNQGSLSHAVVDATAFGI
;
A
#
# COMPACT_ATOMS: atom_id res chain seq x y z
N ARG A 1 4.08 34.80 7.82
CA ARG A 1 3.45 35.19 6.53
C ARG A 1 2.89 33.92 5.83
N ILE A 2 3.67 32.88 5.56
CA ILE A 2 3.22 31.64 4.92
C ILE A 2 2.10 31.00 5.71
N MET A 3 2.30 30.73 7.01
CA MET A 3 1.28 30.16 7.91
C MET A 3 -0.04 30.95 7.91
N SER A 4 0.03 32.30 7.85
CA SER A 4 -1.19 33.13 7.81
C SER A 4 -1.96 33.05 6.52
N ARG A 5 -1.29 32.66 5.41
CA ARG A 5 -1.89 32.58 4.08
C ARG A 5 -2.35 31.18 3.70
N TYR A 6 -1.55 30.17 4.03
CA TYR A 6 -1.73 28.79 3.60
C TYR A 6 -2.11 27.83 4.74
N GLY A 7 -1.88 28.21 6.00
CA GLY A 7 -1.97 27.30 7.13
C GLY A 7 -0.82 26.28 7.13
N ASP A 8 -1.02 25.21 7.91
CA ASP A 8 -0.11 24.06 7.95
C ASP A 8 -0.53 23.04 6.89
N THR A 9 -0.13 23.31 5.66
CA THR A 9 -0.54 22.53 4.47
C THR A 9 0.66 22.22 3.57
N PRO A 10 0.58 21.18 2.72
CA PRO A 10 1.59 20.92 1.69
C PRO A 10 1.88 22.12 0.79
N GLU A 11 0.85 22.88 0.41
CA GLU A 11 0.96 24.09 -0.42
C GLU A 11 1.77 25.18 0.29
N GLY A 12 1.55 25.34 1.59
CA GLY A 12 2.31 26.29 2.41
C GLY A 12 3.78 25.90 2.53
N MET A 13 4.07 24.62 2.72
CA MET A 13 5.44 24.11 2.77
C MET A 13 6.16 24.30 1.42
N VAL A 14 5.47 24.01 0.31
CA VAL A 14 6.00 24.19 -1.05
C VAL A 14 6.28 25.68 -1.32
N GLU A 15 5.34 26.59 -1.05
CA GLU A 15 5.56 28.01 -1.28
C GLU A 15 6.72 28.56 -0.43
N SER A 16 6.84 28.09 0.82
CA SER A 16 7.97 28.45 1.67
C SER A 16 9.32 28.04 1.06
N CYS A 17 9.39 26.82 0.52
CA CYS A 17 10.58 26.33 -0.16
C CYS A 17 10.86 27.12 -1.45
N MET A 18 9.85 27.32 -2.28
CA MET A 18 9.96 28.02 -3.57
C MET A 18 10.38 29.49 -3.42
N GLU A 19 9.98 30.19 -2.36
CA GLU A 19 10.48 31.54 -2.07
C GLU A 19 12.01 31.55 -1.96
N PHE A 20 12.61 30.58 -1.27
CA PHE A 20 14.07 30.47 -1.16
C PHE A 20 14.73 30.02 -2.47
N LEU A 21 14.13 29.09 -3.18
CA LEU A 21 14.69 28.60 -4.45
C LEU A 21 14.72 29.70 -5.53
N ARG A 22 13.68 30.52 -5.61
CA ARG A 22 13.66 31.67 -6.52
C ARG A 22 14.80 32.66 -6.22
N ILE A 23 15.05 32.95 -4.93
CA ILE A 23 16.19 33.77 -4.51
C ILE A 23 17.52 33.11 -4.88
N CYS A 24 17.69 31.81 -4.66
CA CYS A 24 18.88 31.08 -5.04
C CYS A 24 19.15 31.20 -6.56
N VAL A 25 18.11 31.05 -7.38
CA VAL A 25 18.21 31.21 -8.85
C VAL A 25 18.59 32.64 -9.23
N ASP A 26 17.93 33.65 -8.63
CA ASP A 26 18.19 35.08 -8.89
C ASP A 26 19.63 35.47 -8.55
N GLU A 27 20.17 34.90 -7.45
CA GLU A 27 21.56 35.13 -7.01
C GLU A 27 22.58 34.17 -7.66
N ASN A 28 22.15 33.38 -8.63
CA ASN A 28 22.97 32.36 -9.31
C ASN A 28 23.66 31.38 -8.34
N PHE A 29 22.97 31.04 -7.23
CA PHE A 29 23.41 30.04 -6.24
C PHE A 29 22.69 28.73 -6.49
N THR A 30 23.33 27.81 -7.23
CA THR A 30 22.71 26.56 -7.70
C THR A 30 23.17 25.31 -6.94
N ASP A 31 24.17 25.42 -6.07
CA ASP A 31 24.65 24.31 -5.24
C ASP A 31 23.73 24.07 -4.03
N VAL A 32 22.51 23.64 -4.32
CA VAL A 32 21.42 23.47 -3.35
C VAL A 32 20.91 22.04 -3.39
N VAL A 33 20.69 21.46 -2.22
CA VAL A 33 19.94 20.21 -2.01
C VAL A 33 18.71 20.54 -1.15
N ILE A 34 17.55 20.13 -1.60
CA ILE A 34 16.29 20.41 -0.89
C ILE A 34 15.96 19.26 0.04
N SER A 35 15.60 19.61 1.28
CA SER A 35 15.10 18.64 2.25
C SER A 35 13.80 19.13 2.88
N ILE A 36 12.68 18.56 2.44
CA ILE A 36 11.39 18.75 3.10
C ILE A 36 11.11 17.51 3.94
N LYS A 37 10.84 17.73 5.21
CA LYS A 37 10.56 16.67 6.18
C LYS A 37 9.31 16.99 6.98
N ALA A 38 8.53 15.97 7.29
CA ALA A 38 7.40 16.05 8.20
C ALA A 38 7.32 14.74 9.01
N SER A 39 6.70 14.79 10.17
CA SER A 39 6.38 13.60 10.98
C SER A 39 5.17 12.86 10.41
N ASN A 40 4.26 13.59 9.76
CA ASN A 40 3.16 12.99 9.01
C ASN A 40 3.63 12.59 7.61
N THR A 41 3.67 11.28 7.35
CA THR A 41 4.14 10.70 6.09
C THR A 41 3.28 11.10 4.89
N VAL A 42 1.97 11.23 5.06
CA VAL A 42 1.04 11.67 4.00
C VAL A 42 1.35 13.10 3.57
N VAL A 43 1.54 14.00 4.56
CA VAL A 43 1.89 15.41 4.31
C VAL A 43 3.25 15.49 3.61
N MET A 44 4.24 14.72 4.06
CA MET A 44 5.58 14.70 3.47
C MET A 44 5.53 14.26 2.00
N VAL A 45 4.86 13.15 1.69
CA VAL A 45 4.76 12.62 0.32
C VAL A 45 4.02 13.61 -0.60
N LYS A 46 2.87 14.14 -0.17
CA LYS A 46 2.13 15.15 -0.95
C LYS A 46 2.96 16.40 -1.19
N THR A 47 3.67 16.88 -0.17
CA THR A 47 4.52 18.09 -0.29
C THR A 47 5.65 17.89 -1.29
N VAL A 48 6.35 16.76 -1.25
CA VAL A 48 7.47 16.50 -2.18
C VAL A 48 6.95 16.34 -3.62
N ARG A 49 5.87 15.60 -3.84
CA ARG A 49 5.24 15.49 -5.16
C ARG A 49 4.84 16.86 -5.74
N LEU A 50 4.19 17.67 -4.92
CA LEU A 50 3.77 19.03 -5.31
C LEU A 50 4.98 19.93 -5.58
N LEU A 51 6.01 19.87 -4.73
CA LEU A 51 7.25 20.65 -4.92
C LEU A 51 7.90 20.33 -6.27
N VAL A 52 8.03 19.04 -6.61
CA VAL A 52 8.61 18.63 -7.90
C VAL A 52 7.81 19.23 -9.06
N ALA A 53 6.49 19.12 -9.03
CA ALA A 53 5.63 19.66 -10.10
C ALA A 53 5.75 21.20 -10.22
N VAL A 54 5.91 21.91 -9.10
CA VAL A 54 6.10 23.38 -9.12
C VAL A 54 7.49 23.75 -9.60
N MET A 55 8.53 23.03 -9.17
CA MET A 55 9.91 23.24 -9.66
C MET A 55 10.00 23.03 -11.18
N GLU A 56 9.44 21.94 -11.69
CA GLU A 56 9.43 21.65 -13.13
C GLU A 56 8.73 22.75 -13.92
N LYS A 57 7.59 23.25 -13.43
CA LYS A 57 6.86 24.35 -14.04
C LYS A 57 7.67 25.65 -14.09
N GLU A 58 8.51 25.90 -13.09
CA GLU A 58 9.40 27.08 -13.01
C GLU A 58 10.79 26.82 -13.60
N GLY A 59 11.03 25.65 -14.22
CA GLY A 59 12.30 25.30 -14.88
C GLY A 59 13.43 24.99 -13.90
N MET A 60 13.11 24.55 -12.68
CA MET A 60 14.08 24.18 -11.64
C MET A 60 14.18 22.65 -11.52
N ALA A 61 15.39 22.16 -11.24
CA ALA A 61 15.69 20.72 -11.05
C ALA A 61 16.74 20.53 -9.96
N PHE A 62 16.41 20.87 -8.73
CA PHE A 62 17.31 20.70 -7.58
C PHE A 62 17.20 19.29 -7.00
N PRO A 63 18.31 18.69 -6.53
CA PRO A 63 18.31 17.39 -5.87
C PRO A 63 17.47 17.39 -4.59
N LEU A 64 16.82 16.25 -4.32
CA LEU A 64 15.96 16.04 -3.17
C LEU A 64 16.59 15.08 -2.15
N HIS A 65 16.61 15.50 -0.89
CA HIS A 65 16.96 14.66 0.26
C HIS A 65 15.68 14.28 1.01
N LEU A 66 15.29 13.01 0.91
CA LEU A 66 14.06 12.52 1.51
C LEU A 66 14.27 12.08 2.96
N GLY A 67 13.26 12.27 3.80
CA GLY A 67 13.24 11.75 5.16
C GLY A 67 11.94 12.01 5.88
N VAL A 68 11.59 11.10 6.79
CA VAL A 68 10.51 11.27 7.75
C VAL A 68 11.14 11.68 9.07
N THR A 69 10.60 12.70 9.74
CA THR A 69 11.06 13.12 11.08
C THR A 69 10.19 12.50 12.14
N GLU A 70 10.79 12.18 13.30
CA GLU A 70 10.07 11.61 14.43
C GLU A 70 9.27 10.35 14.04
N ALA A 71 9.89 9.49 13.23
CA ALA A 71 9.23 8.27 12.76
C ALA A 71 8.90 7.28 13.89
N GLY A 72 9.62 7.35 15.00
CA GLY A 72 9.47 6.47 16.14
C GLY A 72 10.68 5.54 16.32
N ASP A 73 10.55 4.60 17.24
CA ASP A 73 11.53 3.56 17.50
C ASP A 73 11.05 2.19 17.01
N GLY A 74 11.95 1.22 17.00
CA GLY A 74 11.63 -0.16 16.66
C GLY A 74 10.90 -0.30 15.32
N GLU A 75 9.80 -1.02 15.36
CA GLU A 75 8.96 -1.33 14.21
C GLU A 75 8.36 -0.08 13.56
N ASP A 76 7.79 0.81 14.36
CA ASP A 76 7.13 2.03 13.88
C ASP A 76 8.06 2.92 13.04
N GLY A 77 9.29 3.13 13.52
CA GLY A 77 10.28 3.95 12.82
C GLY A 77 10.65 3.38 11.45
N ARG A 78 10.79 2.05 11.37
CA ARG A 78 11.11 1.33 10.15
C ARG A 78 9.96 1.38 9.15
N ILE A 79 8.75 1.06 9.58
CA ILE A 79 7.54 1.06 8.75
C ILE A 79 7.27 2.48 8.22
N LYS A 80 7.19 3.50 9.08
CA LYS A 80 6.91 4.88 8.65
C LYS A 80 7.95 5.42 7.69
N SER A 81 9.25 5.14 7.95
CA SER A 81 10.32 5.56 7.05
C SER A 81 10.21 4.86 5.69
N ALA A 82 9.96 3.55 5.67
CA ALA A 82 9.81 2.78 4.44
C ALA A 82 8.53 3.16 3.66
N LEU A 83 7.41 3.43 4.34
CA LEU A 83 6.19 3.94 3.73
C LEU A 83 6.43 5.28 3.01
N GLY A 84 6.92 6.29 3.74
CA GLY A 84 7.05 7.65 3.22
C GLY A 84 8.16 7.77 2.17
N ILE A 85 9.37 7.34 2.50
CA ILE A 85 10.52 7.40 1.59
C ILE A 85 10.31 6.43 0.43
N GLY A 86 9.86 5.21 0.70
CA GLY A 86 9.63 4.17 -0.30
C GLY A 86 8.59 4.58 -1.35
N ALA A 87 7.52 5.28 -0.95
CA ALA A 87 6.53 5.82 -1.88
C ALA A 87 7.14 6.80 -2.88
N LEU A 88 7.95 7.75 -2.41
CA LEU A 88 8.62 8.73 -3.27
C LEU A 88 9.68 8.09 -4.18
N LEU A 89 10.48 7.17 -3.64
CA LEU A 89 11.45 6.42 -4.46
C LEU A 89 10.77 5.58 -5.54
N ALA A 90 9.59 5.00 -5.23
CA ALA A 90 8.78 4.26 -6.21
C ALA A 90 8.20 5.17 -7.31
N ASP A 91 7.98 6.45 -7.01
CA ASP A 91 7.58 7.48 -7.97
C ASP A 91 8.78 8.02 -8.79
N GLY A 92 10.01 7.57 -8.50
CA GLY A 92 11.24 8.05 -9.13
C GLY A 92 11.75 9.38 -8.55
N LEU A 93 11.29 9.76 -7.36
CA LEU A 93 11.66 10.99 -6.68
C LEU A 93 12.65 10.73 -5.55
N GLY A 94 13.69 11.54 -5.46
CA GLY A 94 14.70 11.50 -4.39
C GLY A 94 16.07 11.07 -4.86
N ASP A 95 17.09 11.80 -4.41
CA ASP A 95 18.51 11.60 -4.77
C ASP A 95 19.29 11.04 -3.59
N THR A 96 18.94 11.45 -2.37
CA THR A 96 19.48 10.93 -1.12
C THR A 96 18.38 10.73 -0.10
N ILE A 97 18.60 9.85 0.88
CA ILE A 97 17.62 9.58 1.93
C ILE A 97 18.24 9.63 3.32
N ARG A 98 17.41 9.90 4.32
CA ARG A 98 17.69 9.68 5.74
C ARG A 98 16.53 8.95 6.40
N VAL A 99 16.82 7.80 6.98
CA VAL A 99 15.94 7.15 7.95
C VAL A 99 16.19 7.81 9.32
N SER A 100 15.16 8.03 10.11
CA SER A 100 15.28 8.57 11.47
C SER A 100 14.61 7.63 12.45
N LEU A 101 15.41 7.02 13.31
CA LEU A 101 14.99 6.12 14.37
C LEU A 101 15.32 6.73 15.72
N SER A 102 14.53 6.41 16.76
CA SER A 102 14.84 6.75 18.14
C SER A 102 15.83 5.75 18.76
N GLU A 103 16.84 5.35 17.99
CA GLU A 103 17.85 4.37 18.32
C GLU A 103 19.25 4.99 18.15
N ALA A 104 20.31 4.18 18.34
CA ALA A 104 21.68 4.62 18.04
C ALA A 104 21.81 5.02 16.55
N PRO A 105 22.47 6.14 16.22
CA PRO A 105 22.53 6.66 14.84
C PRO A 105 23.04 5.66 13.81
N GLU A 106 23.92 4.75 14.21
CA GLU A 106 24.44 3.69 13.34
C GLU A 106 23.36 2.65 12.92
N ALA A 107 22.26 2.53 13.67
CA ALA A 107 21.14 1.65 13.32
C ALA A 107 20.36 2.17 12.11
N GLU A 108 20.39 3.47 11.83
CA GLU A 108 19.67 4.08 10.70
C GLU A 108 20.26 3.64 9.35
N ILE A 109 21.57 3.41 9.26
CA ILE A 109 22.29 3.13 8.01
C ILE A 109 21.86 1.80 7.37
N PRO A 110 21.81 0.66 8.10
CA PRO A 110 21.34 -0.61 7.54
C PRO A 110 19.90 -0.51 7.02
N VAL A 111 18.99 0.10 7.76
CA VAL A 111 17.58 0.28 7.38
C VAL A 111 17.45 1.11 6.10
N ALA A 112 18.16 2.23 6.01
CA ALA A 112 18.18 3.07 4.82
C ALA A 112 18.72 2.30 3.60
N ARG A 113 19.78 1.53 3.79
CA ARG A 113 20.40 0.71 2.72
C ARG A 113 19.46 -0.40 2.25
N LYS A 114 18.84 -1.16 3.17
CA LYS A 114 17.84 -2.19 2.84
C LYS A 114 16.70 -1.63 2.01
N LEU A 115 16.17 -0.45 2.38
CA LEU A 115 15.10 0.22 1.63
C LEU A 115 15.54 0.58 0.21
N VAL A 116 16.71 1.22 0.06
CA VAL A 116 17.22 1.61 -1.26
C VAL A 116 17.50 0.38 -2.12
N ASP A 117 18.19 -0.62 -1.58
CA ASP A 117 18.53 -1.85 -2.30
C ASP A 117 17.26 -2.57 -2.76
N TYR A 118 16.21 -2.63 -1.92
CA TYR A 118 14.94 -3.23 -2.28
C TYR A 118 14.25 -2.49 -3.45
N ILE A 119 14.21 -1.16 -3.40
CA ILE A 119 13.65 -0.36 -4.52
C ILE A 119 14.47 -0.56 -5.80
N LEU A 120 15.81 -0.65 -5.70
CA LEU A 120 16.68 -0.87 -6.85
C LEU A 120 16.46 -2.23 -7.54
N LEU A 121 15.96 -3.25 -6.83
CA LEU A 121 15.58 -4.54 -7.45
C LEU A 121 14.48 -4.38 -8.50
N ARG A 122 13.72 -3.29 -8.45
CA ARG A 122 12.67 -2.99 -9.46
C ARG A 122 13.23 -2.46 -10.78
N ARG A 123 14.54 -2.16 -10.87
CA ARG A 123 15.15 -1.66 -12.10
C ARG A 123 14.95 -2.65 -13.26
N ASN A 124 14.69 -2.09 -14.44
CA ASN A 124 14.50 -2.87 -15.67
C ASN A 124 13.39 -3.93 -15.55
N HIS A 125 12.40 -3.71 -14.69
CA HIS A 125 11.22 -4.57 -14.63
C HIS A 125 10.50 -4.63 -15.98
N PRO A 126 9.80 -5.71 -16.31
CA PRO A 126 8.95 -5.79 -17.49
C PRO A 126 7.96 -4.61 -17.55
N TYR A 127 7.59 -4.20 -18.76
CA TYR A 127 6.64 -3.12 -18.93
C TYR A 127 5.27 -3.48 -18.34
N ILE A 128 4.73 -2.56 -17.53
CA ILE A 128 3.36 -2.63 -17.02
C ILE A 128 2.53 -1.67 -17.85
N PRO A 129 1.53 -2.14 -18.63
CA PRO A 129 0.67 -1.27 -19.42
C PRO A 129 -0.32 -0.54 -18.50
N GLY A 130 0.17 0.50 -17.84
CA GLY A 130 -0.64 1.33 -16.95
C GLY A 130 -1.63 2.20 -17.73
N LEU A 131 -2.80 2.44 -17.14
CA LEU A 131 -3.82 3.35 -17.65
C LEU A 131 -3.92 4.57 -16.74
N GLU A 132 -4.20 5.72 -17.34
CA GLU A 132 -4.59 6.90 -16.59
C GLU A 132 -6.04 6.70 -16.08
N ALA A 133 -6.22 6.72 -14.76
CA ALA A 133 -7.54 6.53 -14.17
C ALA A 133 -8.34 7.83 -14.19
N PRO A 134 -9.61 7.80 -14.64
CA PRO A 134 -10.47 8.99 -14.68
C PRO A 134 -10.61 9.62 -13.29
N GLY A 135 -10.31 10.92 -13.19
CA GLY A 135 -10.45 11.69 -11.95
C GLY A 135 -9.37 11.44 -10.90
N PHE A 136 -8.38 10.58 -11.17
CA PHE A 136 -7.24 10.41 -10.28
C PHE A 136 -6.26 11.57 -10.41
N ASN A 137 -5.92 12.20 -9.28
CA ASN A 137 -4.94 13.28 -9.23
C ASN A 137 -3.75 12.85 -8.35
N TYR A 138 -2.64 12.54 -8.97
CA TYR A 138 -1.39 12.14 -8.32
C TYR A 138 -0.84 13.15 -7.29
N LEU A 139 -1.04 14.47 -7.52
CA LEU A 139 -0.56 15.53 -6.64
C LEU A 139 -1.47 15.75 -5.41
N SER A 140 -2.74 15.40 -5.54
CA SER A 140 -3.74 15.49 -4.48
C SER A 140 -4.67 14.28 -4.54
N PRO A 141 -4.15 13.08 -4.25
CA PRO A 141 -4.97 11.88 -4.35
C PRO A 141 -6.08 11.89 -3.31
N GLU A 142 -7.27 11.54 -3.75
CA GLU A 142 -8.43 11.28 -2.91
C GLU A 142 -8.68 9.79 -2.83
N ARG A 143 -9.23 9.34 -1.70
CA ARG A 143 -9.60 7.94 -1.56
C ARG A 143 -10.56 7.52 -2.67
N ARG A 144 -10.24 6.41 -3.33
CA ARG A 144 -11.10 5.79 -4.32
C ARG A 144 -12.47 5.48 -3.73
N LYS A 145 -13.53 5.88 -4.43
CA LYS A 145 -14.89 5.55 -4.02
C LYS A 145 -15.19 4.09 -4.35
N THR A 146 -15.32 3.27 -3.33
CA THR A 146 -15.69 1.86 -3.45
C THR A 146 -17.04 1.61 -2.80
N ARG A 147 -17.67 0.50 -3.14
CA ARG A 147 -18.86 0.03 -2.46
C ARG A 147 -18.47 -0.59 -1.12
N ALA A 148 -19.24 -0.36 -0.08
CA ALA A 148 -19.08 -1.13 1.16
C ALA A 148 -19.61 -2.55 0.94
N VAL A 149 -18.75 -3.55 1.18
CA VAL A 149 -19.11 -4.97 1.24
C VAL A 149 -18.80 -5.43 2.65
N ARG A 150 -19.81 -5.54 3.49
CA ARG A 150 -19.69 -5.67 4.95
C ARG A 150 -18.84 -4.52 5.51
N ASN A 151 -17.71 -4.83 6.15
CA ASN A 151 -16.75 -3.85 6.68
C ASN A 151 -15.58 -3.52 5.73
N ILE A 152 -15.64 -3.92 4.46
CA ILE A 152 -14.57 -3.68 3.47
C ILE A 152 -15.02 -2.62 2.46
N GLY A 153 -14.20 -1.62 2.21
CA GLY A 153 -14.50 -0.54 1.26
C GLY A 153 -15.45 0.52 1.79
N GLY A 154 -15.99 1.36 0.93
CA GLY A 154 -16.79 2.52 1.29
C GLY A 154 -16.04 3.47 2.23
N GLU A 155 -16.67 3.85 3.34
CA GLU A 155 -16.07 4.73 4.36
C GLU A 155 -15.34 3.95 5.48
N HIS A 156 -15.27 2.62 5.39
CA HIS A 156 -14.56 1.79 6.37
C HIS A 156 -13.05 1.98 6.25
N VAL A 157 -12.34 1.82 7.36
CA VAL A 157 -10.87 1.73 7.35
C VAL A 157 -10.43 0.46 6.60
N PRO A 158 -9.22 0.44 6.02
CA PRO A 158 -8.71 -0.77 5.39
C PRO A 158 -8.66 -1.94 6.36
N VAL A 159 -9.08 -3.12 5.90
CA VAL A 159 -9.08 -4.35 6.70
C VAL A 159 -7.73 -5.06 6.64
N VAL A 160 -7.44 -5.87 7.66
CA VAL A 160 -6.30 -6.78 7.67
C VAL A 160 -6.79 -8.21 7.55
N ILE A 161 -6.30 -8.93 6.52
CA ILE A 161 -6.49 -10.37 6.35
C ILE A 161 -5.21 -11.07 6.78
N ALA A 162 -5.32 -12.02 7.70
CA ALA A 162 -4.21 -12.83 8.17
C ALA A 162 -4.20 -14.22 7.52
N ASP A 163 -3.02 -14.74 7.20
CA ASP A 163 -2.84 -16.13 6.74
C ASP A 163 -2.81 -17.10 7.93
N ARG A 164 -3.59 -18.17 7.83
CA ARG A 164 -3.58 -19.31 8.76
C ARG A 164 -3.83 -20.63 8.03
N MET A 165 -3.32 -20.77 6.81
CA MET A 165 -3.41 -22.01 6.04
C MET A 165 -2.68 -23.19 6.72
N ASP A 166 -1.78 -22.92 7.65
CA ASP A 166 -1.09 -23.93 8.46
C ASP A 166 -1.94 -24.46 9.64
N GLY A 167 -3.17 -23.98 9.79
CA GLY A 167 -4.12 -24.39 10.82
C GLY A 167 -3.86 -23.83 12.23
N LYS A 168 -2.84 -22.99 12.39
CA LYS A 168 -2.60 -22.28 13.66
C LYS A 168 -3.54 -21.10 13.79
N THR A 169 -4.09 -20.90 14.98
CA THR A 169 -5.13 -19.86 15.23
C THR A 169 -4.66 -18.75 16.16
N GLU A 170 -3.38 -18.77 16.56
CA GLU A 170 -2.86 -17.74 17.46
C GLU A 170 -3.04 -16.35 16.86
N VAL A 171 -3.82 -15.52 17.55
CA VAL A 171 -4.04 -14.12 17.22
C VAL A 171 -3.47 -13.27 18.34
N ASN A 172 -2.74 -12.22 17.98
CA ASN A 172 -2.30 -11.22 18.95
C ASN A 172 -3.51 -10.38 19.39
N PRO A 173 -3.86 -10.31 20.69
CA PRO A 173 -5.03 -9.54 21.15
C PRO A 173 -4.97 -8.04 20.83
N GLN A 174 -3.77 -7.48 20.58
CA GLN A 174 -3.59 -6.09 20.19
C GLN A 174 -3.80 -5.87 18.69
N PHE A 175 -3.65 -6.92 17.89
CA PHE A 175 -3.69 -6.91 16.43
C PHE A 175 -4.59 -8.04 15.92
N THR A 176 -5.86 -8.01 16.32
CA THR A 176 -6.86 -8.99 15.85
C THR A 176 -7.21 -8.70 14.40
N PRO A 177 -6.92 -9.61 13.44
CA PRO A 177 -7.27 -9.41 12.05
C PRO A 177 -8.80 -9.39 11.86
N ASP A 178 -9.26 -8.69 10.83
CA ASP A 178 -10.68 -8.66 10.46
C ASP A 178 -11.12 -9.99 9.86
N TYR A 179 -10.24 -10.62 9.10
CA TYR A 179 -10.46 -11.90 8.44
C TYR A 179 -9.24 -12.80 8.56
N ILE A 180 -9.50 -14.11 8.61
CA ILE A 180 -8.46 -15.15 8.57
C ILE A 180 -8.65 -15.99 7.31
N TYR A 181 -7.64 -16.02 6.43
CA TYR A 181 -7.61 -16.95 5.31
C TYR A 181 -7.12 -18.32 5.78
N ALA A 182 -8.04 -19.27 5.85
CA ALA A 182 -7.79 -20.64 6.30
C ALA A 182 -7.57 -21.63 5.13
N GLY A 183 -7.70 -21.17 3.88
CA GLY A 183 -7.51 -22.01 2.70
C GLY A 183 -8.56 -23.11 2.61
N ARG A 184 -8.14 -24.37 2.76
CA ARG A 184 -9.01 -25.52 2.50
C ARG A 184 -9.73 -26.12 3.71
N ALA A 185 -9.37 -25.70 4.91
CA ALA A 185 -9.96 -26.26 6.13
C ALA A 185 -10.03 -25.22 7.25
N LEU A 186 -11.17 -25.18 7.93
CA LEU A 186 -11.29 -24.39 9.14
C LEU A 186 -10.45 -25.01 10.26
N PRO A 187 -9.85 -24.19 11.12
CA PRO A 187 -9.18 -24.68 12.32
C PRO A 187 -10.20 -25.31 13.29
N GLU A 188 -9.73 -26.24 14.13
CA GLU A 188 -10.59 -26.88 15.14
C GLU A 188 -11.15 -25.87 16.16
N GLN A 189 -10.33 -24.87 16.50
CA GLN A 189 -10.75 -23.76 17.36
C GLN A 189 -10.71 -22.49 16.55
N ARG A 190 -11.80 -21.70 16.59
CA ARG A 190 -11.91 -20.43 15.92
C ARG A 190 -11.76 -19.28 16.90
N GLU A 191 -11.15 -18.20 16.43
CA GLU A 191 -11.09 -16.97 17.18
C GLU A 191 -12.48 -16.30 17.19
N GLU A 192 -12.93 -15.88 18.37
CA GLU A 192 -14.23 -15.24 18.53
C GLU A 192 -14.23 -13.85 17.88
N GLY A 193 -15.26 -13.56 17.09
CA GLY A 193 -15.43 -12.27 16.43
C GLY A 193 -14.62 -12.08 15.15
N VAL A 194 -13.92 -13.11 14.68
CA VAL A 194 -13.17 -13.10 13.42
C VAL A 194 -13.87 -13.96 12.38
N ASP A 195 -14.06 -13.44 11.18
CA ASP A 195 -14.59 -14.18 10.04
C ASP A 195 -13.47 -14.91 9.28
N TYR A 196 -13.82 -16.07 8.70
CA TYR A 196 -12.86 -16.93 8.00
C TYR A 196 -13.11 -16.95 6.50
N ILE A 197 -12.03 -17.02 5.73
CA ILE A 197 -12.06 -17.14 4.27
C ILE A 197 -11.60 -18.55 3.90
N LEU A 198 -12.41 -19.25 3.12
CA LEU A 198 -12.12 -20.59 2.60
C LEU A 198 -12.08 -20.62 1.08
N ASP A 199 -11.29 -21.51 0.51
CA ASP A 199 -11.35 -21.79 -0.93
C ASP A 199 -12.77 -22.17 -1.33
N ALA A 200 -13.26 -21.63 -2.45
CA ALA A 200 -14.66 -21.78 -2.88
C ALA A 200 -15.08 -23.22 -3.14
N ASP A 201 -14.14 -24.10 -3.50
CA ASP A 201 -14.41 -25.53 -3.77
C ASP A 201 -14.64 -26.35 -2.50
N VAL A 202 -14.26 -25.84 -1.33
CA VAL A 202 -14.49 -26.49 -0.02
C VAL A 202 -15.45 -25.71 0.87
N TRP A 203 -15.84 -24.50 0.48
CA TRP A 203 -16.74 -23.68 1.24
C TRP A 203 -18.17 -24.24 1.24
N THR A 204 -18.79 -24.37 2.41
CA THR A 204 -20.11 -24.99 2.61
C THR A 204 -21.21 -24.02 3.00
N GLY A 205 -20.92 -22.72 3.14
CA GLY A 205 -21.90 -21.73 3.59
C GLY A 205 -22.02 -21.63 5.11
N GLU A 206 -21.04 -22.11 5.86
CA GLU A 206 -21.04 -22.03 7.32
C GLU A 206 -20.98 -20.56 7.78
N ALA A 207 -21.71 -20.24 8.85
CA ALA A 207 -21.76 -18.88 9.39
C ALA A 207 -20.37 -18.37 9.82
N GLY A 208 -20.09 -17.10 9.51
CA GLY A 208 -18.76 -16.49 9.75
C GLY A 208 -17.69 -16.99 8.78
N THR A 209 -18.10 -17.58 7.64
CA THR A 209 -17.15 -18.01 6.60
C THR A 209 -17.52 -17.48 5.22
N TRP A 210 -16.52 -17.18 4.39
CA TRP A 210 -16.68 -16.54 3.09
C TRP A 210 -15.85 -17.26 2.02
N PRO A 211 -16.40 -17.43 0.80
CA PRO A 211 -15.71 -18.13 -0.27
C PRO A 211 -14.66 -17.26 -0.96
N ALA A 212 -13.51 -17.86 -1.25
CA ALA A 212 -12.45 -17.28 -2.07
C ALA A 212 -12.35 -18.01 -3.41
N TYR A 213 -12.44 -17.27 -4.49
CA TYR A 213 -12.32 -17.72 -5.86
C TYR A 213 -10.99 -17.27 -6.47
N ASN A 214 -10.43 -18.03 -7.36
CA ASN A 214 -9.44 -17.52 -8.30
C ASN A 214 -10.14 -17.13 -9.64
N HIS A 215 -9.45 -16.40 -10.49
CA HIS A 215 -10.00 -15.88 -11.75
C HIS A 215 -10.43 -16.98 -12.74
N GLN A 216 -10.01 -18.22 -12.56
CA GLN A 216 -10.44 -19.36 -13.38
C GLN A 216 -11.78 -19.97 -12.90
N GLN A 217 -12.19 -19.63 -11.69
CA GLN A 217 -13.41 -20.13 -11.04
C GLN A 217 -14.61 -19.18 -11.19
N LEU A 218 -14.55 -18.17 -12.04
CA LEU A 218 -15.63 -17.22 -12.27
C LEU A 218 -17.01 -17.88 -12.53
N PRO A 219 -17.12 -18.96 -13.32
CA PRO A 219 -18.42 -19.61 -13.56
C PRO A 219 -19.10 -20.12 -12.26
N LEU A 220 -18.31 -20.41 -11.23
CA LEU A 220 -18.86 -20.90 -9.94
C LEU A 220 -19.44 -19.79 -9.09
N MET A 221 -19.01 -18.53 -9.30
CA MET A 221 -19.47 -17.39 -8.51
C MET A 221 -20.97 -17.10 -8.69
N GLY A 222 -21.50 -17.27 -9.91
CA GLY A 222 -22.88 -16.97 -10.25
C GLY A 222 -23.92 -17.82 -9.50
N GLY A 223 -23.54 -19.03 -9.08
CA GLY A 223 -24.40 -19.92 -8.28
C GLY A 223 -24.28 -19.74 -6.77
N CYS A 224 -23.41 -18.87 -6.30
CA CYS A 224 -23.15 -18.66 -4.88
C CYS A 224 -23.90 -17.41 -4.37
N ASN A 225 -24.71 -17.58 -3.32
CA ASN A 225 -25.51 -16.52 -2.70
C ASN A 225 -24.81 -15.84 -1.50
N ALA A 226 -23.49 -16.01 -1.32
CA ALA A 226 -22.77 -15.33 -0.27
C ALA A 226 -22.79 -13.81 -0.48
N GLU A 227 -23.01 -13.06 0.60
CA GLU A 227 -23.04 -11.58 0.60
C GLU A 227 -21.64 -10.95 0.55
N LEU A 228 -20.60 -11.74 0.73
CA LEU A 228 -19.18 -11.38 0.57
C LEU A 228 -18.49 -12.53 -0.15
N LYS A 229 -17.75 -12.21 -1.19
CA LYS A 229 -16.91 -13.13 -1.97
C LYS A 229 -15.56 -12.50 -2.20
N PHE A 230 -14.49 -13.27 -2.13
CA PHE A 230 -13.16 -12.83 -2.47
C PHE A 230 -12.74 -13.38 -3.83
N LEU A 231 -12.19 -12.53 -4.70
CA LEU A 231 -11.68 -12.91 -6.00
C LEU A 231 -10.18 -12.63 -6.07
N PHE A 232 -9.37 -13.67 -6.00
CA PHE A 232 -7.92 -13.58 -6.16
C PHE A 232 -7.55 -13.51 -7.65
N MET A 233 -6.91 -12.41 -8.04
CA MET A 233 -6.53 -12.21 -9.42
C MET A 233 -5.27 -11.35 -9.58
N PRO A 234 -4.36 -11.70 -10.50
CA PRO A 234 -3.29 -10.81 -10.93
C PRO A 234 -3.81 -9.78 -11.95
N TYR A 235 -3.03 -8.72 -12.16
CA TYR A 235 -3.36 -7.67 -13.13
C TYR A 235 -3.69 -8.25 -14.53
N MET A 236 -2.89 -9.19 -15.02
CA MET A 236 -3.06 -9.80 -16.34
C MET A 236 -4.35 -10.63 -16.50
N ALA A 237 -5.04 -10.94 -15.40
CA ALA A 237 -6.32 -11.66 -15.44
C ALA A 237 -7.54 -10.75 -15.64
N GLN A 238 -7.38 -9.44 -15.80
CA GLN A 238 -8.46 -8.49 -16.06
C GLN A 238 -8.96 -8.58 -17.52
N THR A 239 -9.60 -9.69 -17.85
CA THR A 239 -10.26 -9.91 -19.15
C THR A 239 -11.66 -9.26 -19.15
N ASP A 240 -12.24 -9.13 -20.34
CA ASP A 240 -13.63 -8.64 -20.49
C ASP A 240 -14.62 -9.49 -19.69
N GLU A 241 -14.36 -10.79 -19.56
CA GLU A 241 -15.18 -11.74 -18.79
C GLU A 241 -15.11 -11.44 -17.29
N VAL A 242 -13.91 -11.17 -16.76
CA VAL A 242 -13.71 -10.79 -15.36
C VAL A 242 -14.40 -9.45 -15.08
N ILE A 243 -14.22 -8.47 -15.96
CA ILE A 243 -14.86 -7.16 -15.84
C ILE A 243 -16.39 -7.27 -15.85
N ALA A 244 -16.94 -8.09 -16.79
CA ALA A 244 -18.37 -8.35 -16.86
C ALA A 244 -18.89 -9.04 -15.59
N CYS A 245 -18.14 -9.99 -15.05
CA CYS A 245 -18.47 -10.68 -13.81
C CYS A 245 -18.49 -9.70 -12.63
N LEU A 246 -17.47 -8.86 -12.47
CA LEU A 246 -17.41 -7.86 -11.39
C LEU A 246 -18.54 -6.82 -11.48
N LYS A 247 -18.98 -6.44 -12.69
CA LYS A 247 -20.16 -5.58 -12.88
C LYS A 247 -21.46 -6.22 -12.39
N GLN A 248 -21.58 -7.54 -12.47
CA GLN A 248 -22.75 -8.31 -12.03
C GLN A 248 -22.70 -8.67 -10.53
N HIS A 249 -21.50 -8.70 -9.94
CA HIS A 249 -21.24 -9.15 -8.58
C HIS A 249 -20.63 -8.03 -7.71
N PRO A 250 -21.44 -7.03 -7.30
CA PRO A 250 -20.97 -5.93 -6.48
C PRO A 250 -20.54 -6.34 -5.06
N GLU A 251 -20.88 -7.54 -4.62
CA GLU A 251 -20.49 -8.18 -3.36
C GLU A 251 -19.09 -8.78 -3.39
N VAL A 252 -18.40 -8.69 -4.51
CA VAL A 252 -17.04 -9.24 -4.65
C VAL A 252 -16.01 -8.22 -4.21
N VAL A 253 -15.11 -8.66 -3.33
CA VAL A 253 -13.86 -7.99 -2.97
C VAL A 253 -12.73 -8.57 -3.83
N VAL A 254 -12.04 -7.73 -4.57
CA VAL A 254 -10.89 -8.13 -5.38
C VAL A 254 -9.66 -8.25 -4.50
N VAL A 255 -9.03 -9.42 -4.48
CA VAL A 255 -7.72 -9.64 -3.84
C VAL A 255 -6.66 -9.59 -4.93
N SER A 256 -6.02 -8.43 -5.05
CA SER A 256 -5.01 -8.18 -6.06
C SER A 256 -3.71 -8.90 -5.72
N GLN A 257 -3.23 -9.75 -6.61
CA GLN A 257 -1.99 -10.51 -6.46
C GLN A 257 -0.94 -10.03 -7.46
N SER A 258 0.33 -10.01 -7.06
CA SER A 258 1.42 -9.69 -7.97
C SER A 258 2.68 -10.49 -7.65
N ASN A 259 3.25 -11.09 -8.70
CA ASN A 259 4.61 -11.67 -8.70
C ASN A 259 5.59 -10.83 -9.53
N HIS A 260 5.17 -9.64 -9.93
CA HIS A 260 5.96 -8.73 -10.73
C HIS A 260 7.10 -8.11 -9.89
N PRO A 261 8.31 -7.89 -10.43
CA PRO A 261 9.38 -7.20 -9.68
C PRO A 261 8.95 -5.82 -9.14
N ASN A 262 8.14 -5.07 -9.90
CA ASN A 262 7.48 -3.86 -9.46
C ASN A 262 6.02 -4.16 -9.08
N ARG A 263 5.82 -4.80 -7.93
CA ARG A 263 4.49 -5.21 -7.42
C ARG A 263 3.57 -4.01 -7.23
N LEU A 264 4.10 -2.94 -6.63
CA LEU A 264 3.36 -1.69 -6.43
C LEU A 264 2.79 -1.15 -7.74
N GLY A 265 3.60 -1.10 -8.79
CA GLY A 265 3.16 -0.64 -10.12
C GLY A 265 2.06 -1.52 -10.72
N GLU A 266 2.16 -2.84 -10.58
CA GLU A 266 1.15 -3.76 -11.08
C GLU A 266 -0.18 -3.66 -10.31
N HIS A 267 -0.14 -3.54 -8.98
CA HIS A 267 -1.32 -3.28 -8.16
C HIS A 267 -1.99 -1.95 -8.50
N ARG A 268 -1.19 -0.89 -8.69
CA ARG A 268 -1.71 0.42 -9.11
C ARG A 268 -2.41 0.31 -10.48
N ALA A 269 -1.78 -0.37 -11.45
CA ALA A 269 -2.36 -0.59 -12.76
C ALA A 269 -3.69 -1.36 -12.71
N LEU A 270 -3.78 -2.41 -11.85
CA LEU A 270 -5.02 -3.14 -11.63
C LEU A 270 -6.14 -2.21 -11.16
N VAL A 271 -5.88 -1.40 -10.14
CA VAL A 271 -6.92 -0.50 -9.59
C VAL A 271 -7.30 0.57 -10.59
N HIS A 272 -6.34 1.16 -11.31
CA HIS A 272 -6.61 2.16 -12.35
C HIS A 272 -7.49 1.59 -13.47
N GLN A 273 -7.30 0.32 -13.85
CA GLN A 273 -8.19 -0.32 -14.81
C GLN A 273 -9.60 -0.50 -14.25
N LEU A 274 -9.75 -0.94 -12.98
CA LEU A 274 -11.07 -1.02 -12.35
C LEU A 274 -11.76 0.36 -12.33
N MET A 275 -11.02 1.43 -12.07
CA MET A 275 -11.54 2.81 -12.11
C MET A 275 -11.97 3.21 -13.52
N THR A 276 -11.19 2.89 -14.53
CA THR A 276 -11.51 3.14 -15.94
C THR A 276 -12.78 2.42 -16.38
N GLU A 277 -13.01 1.20 -15.87
CA GLU A 277 -14.21 0.40 -16.09
C GLU A 277 -15.42 0.83 -15.22
N GLY A 278 -15.25 1.84 -14.36
CA GLY A 278 -16.30 2.32 -13.45
C GLY A 278 -16.65 1.32 -12.33
N LEU A 279 -15.77 0.38 -12.04
CA LEU A 279 -15.98 -0.65 -11.03
C LEU A 279 -15.69 -0.09 -9.62
N GLN A 280 -16.62 -0.35 -8.69
CA GLN A 280 -16.54 0.08 -7.29
C GLN A 280 -16.27 -1.07 -6.32
N ASN A 281 -15.88 -2.24 -6.82
CA ASN A 281 -15.49 -3.37 -5.98
C ASN A 281 -14.29 -2.99 -5.11
N PRO A 282 -14.31 -3.25 -3.79
CA PRO A 282 -13.17 -3.02 -2.92
C PRO A 282 -11.96 -3.83 -3.35
N VAL A 283 -10.76 -3.34 -3.02
CA VAL A 283 -9.50 -4.02 -3.37
C VAL A 283 -8.66 -4.21 -2.12
N VAL A 284 -8.31 -5.47 -1.86
CA VAL A 284 -7.32 -5.90 -0.86
C VAL A 284 -6.03 -6.24 -1.60
N PHE A 285 -4.91 -5.72 -1.15
CA PHE A 285 -3.60 -6.04 -1.73
C PHE A 285 -2.98 -7.23 -1.03
N PHE A 286 -2.81 -8.31 -1.78
CA PHE A 286 -2.10 -9.51 -1.34
C PHE A 286 -0.63 -9.41 -1.71
N GLN A 287 0.24 -9.56 -0.71
CA GLN A 287 1.69 -9.58 -0.92
C GLN A 287 2.31 -10.81 -0.30
N HIS A 288 3.11 -11.50 -1.12
CA HIS A 288 3.85 -12.69 -0.74
C HIS A 288 5.32 -12.36 -0.47
N TYR A 289 5.79 -12.77 0.70
CA TYR A 289 7.18 -12.67 1.14
C TYR A 289 7.72 -14.03 1.59
N ALA A 290 9.04 -14.12 1.74
CA ALA A 290 9.73 -15.29 2.28
C ALA A 290 10.88 -14.81 3.19
N GLU A 291 10.53 -14.01 4.20
CA GLU A 291 11.49 -13.33 5.06
C GLU A 291 11.63 -14.06 6.40
N ASP A 292 12.88 -14.20 6.84
CA ASP A 292 13.24 -14.75 8.15
C ASP A 292 13.57 -13.66 9.17
N ASP A 293 13.73 -12.42 8.71
CA ASP A 293 14.04 -11.23 9.51
C ASP A 293 12.84 -10.27 9.50
N ALA A 294 12.39 -9.86 10.70
CA ALA A 294 11.24 -8.98 10.86
C ALA A 294 11.46 -7.60 10.23
N GLU A 295 12.68 -7.04 10.36
CA GLU A 295 13.04 -5.75 9.77
C GLU A 295 12.93 -5.80 8.23
N ASP A 296 13.36 -6.90 7.60
CA ASP A 296 13.26 -7.08 6.16
C ASP A 296 11.80 -7.12 5.71
N LEU A 297 10.93 -7.85 6.42
CA LEU A 297 9.49 -7.87 6.14
C LEU A 297 8.87 -6.48 6.27
N GLN A 298 9.14 -5.78 7.38
CA GLN A 298 8.61 -4.44 7.66
C GLN A 298 8.99 -3.44 6.56
N ILE A 299 10.26 -3.38 6.17
CA ILE A 299 10.76 -2.46 5.16
C ILE A 299 10.16 -2.79 3.78
N LYS A 300 10.16 -4.06 3.39
CA LYS A 300 9.67 -4.48 2.07
C LYS A 300 8.16 -4.29 1.94
N ALA A 301 7.40 -4.74 2.94
CA ALA A 301 5.94 -4.60 2.93
C ALA A 301 5.51 -3.13 2.96
N ALA A 302 6.12 -2.31 3.80
CA ALA A 302 5.85 -0.87 3.84
C ALA A 302 6.21 -0.17 2.52
N ALA A 303 7.33 -0.51 1.89
CA ALA A 303 7.74 0.06 0.60
C ALA A 303 6.83 -0.36 -0.57
N ASP A 304 6.22 -1.56 -0.51
CA ASP A 304 5.28 -2.02 -1.53
C ASP A 304 3.88 -1.41 -1.36
N MET A 305 3.47 -1.11 -0.11
CA MET A 305 2.11 -0.65 0.20
C MET A 305 1.98 0.87 0.30
N GLY A 306 3.05 1.57 0.69
CA GLY A 306 2.98 2.99 1.07
C GLY A 306 2.32 3.87 0.02
N ALA A 307 2.76 3.83 -1.22
CA ALA A 307 2.19 4.66 -2.28
C ALA A 307 0.71 4.32 -2.55
N LEU A 308 0.33 3.02 -2.48
CA LEU A 308 -1.05 2.58 -2.71
C LEU A 308 -2.00 3.11 -1.64
N ILE A 309 -1.54 3.16 -0.38
CA ILE A 309 -2.29 3.71 0.75
C ILE A 309 -2.40 5.22 0.62
N PHE A 310 -1.29 5.92 0.36
CA PHE A 310 -1.27 7.38 0.21
C PHE A 310 -2.08 7.86 -0.99
N ASP A 311 -2.15 7.06 -2.05
CA ASP A 311 -2.98 7.31 -3.22
C ASP A 311 -4.46 6.97 -3.00
N GLY A 312 -4.82 6.45 -1.82
CA GLY A 312 -6.20 6.11 -1.46
C GLY A 312 -6.78 4.93 -2.25
N LEU A 313 -5.93 4.01 -2.71
CA LEU A 313 -6.32 2.89 -3.57
C LEU A 313 -6.57 1.59 -2.79
N CYS A 314 -6.31 1.58 -1.46
CA CYS A 314 -6.30 0.40 -0.61
C CYS A 314 -7.57 0.31 0.24
N ASP A 315 -8.27 -0.83 0.17
CA ASP A 315 -9.37 -1.17 1.07
C ASP A 315 -8.99 -2.31 2.05
N GLY A 316 -7.79 -2.87 1.92
CA GLY A 316 -7.27 -3.86 2.85
C GLY A 316 -5.90 -4.40 2.46
N ILE A 317 -5.24 -5.01 3.43
CA ILE A 317 -3.90 -5.60 3.32
C ILE A 317 -3.98 -7.08 3.68
N PHE A 318 -3.30 -7.90 2.89
CA PHE A 318 -3.11 -9.32 3.15
C PHE A 318 -1.63 -9.66 2.95
N LEU A 319 -0.88 -9.77 4.04
CA LEU A 319 0.51 -10.21 4.01
C LEU A 319 0.59 -11.71 4.20
N PHE A 320 1.32 -12.38 3.32
CA PHE A 320 1.65 -13.79 3.40
C PHE A 320 3.16 -13.98 3.43
N ASN A 321 3.69 -14.61 4.47
CA ASN A 321 5.13 -14.84 4.61
C ASN A 321 5.43 -16.32 4.73
N GLN A 322 6.18 -16.86 3.78
CA GLN A 322 6.66 -18.26 3.79
C GLN A 322 7.97 -18.44 4.57
N GLY A 323 8.59 -17.35 5.05
CA GLY A 323 9.75 -17.43 5.92
C GLY A 323 9.40 -17.90 7.35
N SER A 324 10.39 -17.92 8.22
CA SER A 324 10.29 -18.47 9.57
C SER A 324 9.66 -17.52 10.60
N LEU A 325 9.23 -16.32 10.20
CA LEU A 325 8.59 -15.36 11.10
C LEU A 325 7.26 -15.90 11.63
N SER A 326 6.97 -15.62 12.90
CA SER A 326 5.69 -15.99 13.50
C SER A 326 4.53 -15.17 12.89
N HIS A 327 3.33 -15.74 12.91
CA HIS A 327 2.12 -15.03 12.50
C HIS A 327 1.93 -13.71 13.23
N ALA A 328 2.26 -13.64 14.52
CA ALA A 328 2.18 -12.42 15.31
C ALA A 328 3.02 -11.27 14.75
N VAL A 329 4.21 -11.55 14.22
CA VAL A 329 5.08 -10.53 13.58
C VAL A 329 4.51 -10.10 12.24
N VAL A 330 4.00 -11.04 11.43
CA VAL A 330 3.39 -10.72 10.14
C VAL A 330 2.13 -9.87 10.31
N ASP A 331 1.27 -10.24 11.26
CA ASP A 331 0.04 -9.50 11.57
C ASP A 331 0.39 -8.10 12.10
N ALA A 332 1.32 -7.99 13.06
CA ALA A 332 1.77 -6.69 13.58
C ALA A 332 2.30 -5.80 12.46
N THR A 333 3.08 -6.35 11.53
CA THR A 333 3.58 -5.60 10.36
C THR A 333 2.43 -5.10 9.48
N ALA A 334 1.40 -5.94 9.22
CA ALA A 334 0.23 -5.53 8.44
C ALA A 334 -0.55 -4.40 9.10
N PHE A 335 -0.72 -4.44 10.43
CA PHE A 335 -1.37 -3.37 11.20
C PHE A 335 -0.53 -2.10 11.33
N GLY A 336 0.80 -2.22 11.30
CA GLY A 336 1.73 -1.09 11.34
C GLY A 336 1.77 -0.26 10.05
N ILE A 337 1.40 -0.89 8.92
CA ILE A 337 1.32 -0.29 7.60
C ILE A 337 0.03 0.51 7.45
#